data_59e47261f71a90a0b65692f054b824fa
#
_entry.id   59e47261f71a90a0b65692f054b824fa
#
_cell.length_a   1.000
_cell.length_b   1.000
_cell.length_c   1.000
_cell.angle_alpha   90.00
_cell.angle_beta   90.00
_cell.angle_gamma   90.00
#
_symmetry.space_group_name_H-M   'P 1'
#
loop_
_entity.id
_entity.type
_entity.pdbx_description
1 polymer ?
#
loop_
_entity_poly.entity_id
_entity_poly.type
_entity_poly.pdbx_seq_one_letter_code
_entity_poly.pdbx_strand_id
1 'polypeptide(L)'
;MDELALNALNLGFGGDRTNHVLWRLAHLPQLKTAPKAASLMIGTNNICWGSDQPTQAADGVQAIAKKLNEMYPEMEILVLGVFPRRRNLDHPHRKEIIELNSYLPKLLKDIPNVTYMDIGPKFLDDKGFLSEEMMPDTTHPSEKGHQIWADAVVPKLKELMGKK
;
A
#
# COMPACT_ATOMS: atom_id res chain seq x y z
N MET A 1 7.75 22.73 11.71
CA MET A 1 8.44 22.87 10.43
C MET A 1 7.79 21.97 9.43
N ASP A 2 6.86 22.56 8.69
CA ASP A 2 5.79 21.82 8.01
C ASP A 2 6.10 21.45 6.55
N GLU A 3 7.28 20.92 6.26
CA GLU A 3 7.57 20.40 4.92
C GLU A 3 6.78 19.14 4.55
N LEU A 4 6.10 18.52 5.51
CA LEU A 4 5.26 17.34 5.35
C LEU A 4 3.76 17.62 5.28
N ALA A 5 3.33 18.88 5.31
CA ALA A 5 1.92 19.24 5.20
C ALA A 5 1.39 18.99 3.78
N LEU A 6 1.38 17.73 3.37
CA LEU A 6 0.44 17.24 2.39
C LEU A 6 -0.92 17.32 3.08
N ASN A 7 -1.83 18.20 2.65
CA ASN A 7 -3.21 18.21 3.13
C ASN A 7 -3.84 16.84 2.80
N ALA A 8 -3.56 15.85 3.64
CA ALA A 8 -3.90 14.46 3.39
C ALA A 8 -5.14 14.06 4.19
N LEU A 9 -6.08 13.40 3.52
CA LEU A 9 -7.21 12.74 4.15
C LEU A 9 -6.83 11.28 4.43
N ASN A 10 -6.85 10.88 5.71
CA ASN A 10 -6.65 9.48 6.07
C ASN A 10 -7.98 8.72 5.95
N LEU A 11 -8.02 7.75 5.04
CA LEU A 11 -9.14 6.83 4.81
C LEU A 11 -8.79 5.38 5.16
N GLY A 12 -7.68 5.16 5.86
CA GLY A 12 -7.28 3.84 6.34
C GLY A 12 -8.05 3.42 7.58
N PHE A 13 -8.50 2.17 7.62
CA PHE A 13 -9.18 1.56 8.77
C PHE A 13 -8.46 0.28 9.19
N GLY A 14 -8.27 0.12 10.50
CA GLY A 14 -7.68 -1.10 11.04
C GLY A 14 -8.50 -2.33 10.68
N GLY A 15 -7.82 -3.42 10.28
CA GLY A 15 -8.46 -4.67 9.91
C GLY A 15 -9.04 -4.73 8.49
N ASP A 16 -9.03 -3.63 7.72
CA ASP A 16 -9.58 -3.65 6.37
C ASP A 16 -8.85 -4.66 5.46
N ARG A 17 -9.64 -5.29 4.60
CA ARG A 17 -9.24 -6.10 3.45
C ARG A 17 -9.62 -5.37 2.18
N THR A 18 -9.20 -5.87 1.03
CA THR A 18 -9.48 -5.27 -0.27
C THR A 18 -10.98 -5.09 -0.55
N ASN A 19 -11.81 -6.05 -0.19
CA ASN A 19 -13.28 -5.97 -0.33
C ASN A 19 -13.89 -4.87 0.55
N HIS A 20 -13.38 -4.62 1.75
CA HIS A 20 -13.85 -3.54 2.61
C HIS A 20 -13.52 -2.17 2.00
N VAL A 21 -12.31 -2.00 1.47
CA VAL A 21 -11.92 -0.76 0.78
C VAL A 21 -12.80 -0.54 -0.45
N LEU A 22 -13.06 -1.56 -1.27
CA LEU A 22 -13.95 -1.47 -2.43
C LEU A 22 -15.36 -1.06 -2.02
N TRP A 23 -15.89 -1.65 -0.95
CA TRP A 23 -17.19 -1.28 -0.42
C TRP A 23 -17.22 0.19 0.03
N ARG A 24 -16.18 0.66 0.75
CA ARG A 24 -16.08 2.07 1.17
C ARG A 24 -16.04 3.02 -0.01
N LEU A 25 -15.24 2.72 -1.04
CA LEU A 25 -15.15 3.54 -2.24
C LEU A 25 -16.49 3.62 -2.98
N ALA A 26 -17.27 2.54 -3.01
CA ALA A 26 -18.60 2.54 -3.60
C ALA A 26 -19.62 3.41 -2.84
N HIS A 27 -19.39 3.66 -1.56
CA HIS A 27 -20.27 4.45 -0.68
C HIS A 27 -19.68 5.80 -0.26
N LEU A 28 -18.44 6.10 -0.69
CA LEU A 28 -17.80 7.37 -0.41
C LEU A 28 -18.51 8.48 -1.21
N PRO A 29 -18.96 9.56 -0.54
CA PRO A 29 -19.48 10.71 -1.26
C PRO A 29 -18.38 11.33 -2.14
N GLN A 30 -18.75 11.85 -3.29
CA GLN A 30 -17.80 12.54 -4.14
C GLN A 30 -17.17 13.71 -3.39
N LEU A 31 -15.86 13.78 -3.39
CA LEU A 31 -15.13 14.86 -2.73
C LEU A 31 -15.37 16.17 -3.49
N LYS A 32 -15.55 17.27 -2.77
CA LYS A 32 -15.74 18.61 -3.36
C LYS A 32 -14.56 19.05 -4.22
N THR A 33 -13.37 18.60 -3.85
CA THR A 33 -12.13 18.83 -4.58
C THR A 33 -11.50 17.49 -4.90
N ALA A 34 -11.19 17.25 -6.17
CA ALA A 34 -10.51 16.03 -6.57
C ALA A 34 -9.13 15.96 -5.94
N PRO A 35 -8.74 14.82 -5.34
CA PRO A 35 -7.40 14.65 -4.81
C PRO A 35 -6.37 14.61 -5.93
N LYS A 36 -5.18 15.18 -5.69
CA LYS A 36 -4.07 15.14 -6.65
C LYS A 36 -3.39 13.79 -6.69
N ALA A 37 -3.33 13.13 -5.55
CA ALA A 37 -2.72 11.80 -5.42
C ALA A 37 -3.40 10.98 -4.33
N ALA A 38 -3.29 9.64 -4.44
CA ALA A 38 -3.61 8.70 -3.39
C ALA A 38 -2.44 7.74 -3.16
N SER A 39 -2.19 7.37 -1.90
CA SER A 39 -1.30 6.26 -1.55
C SER A 39 -2.13 5.09 -1.06
N LEU A 40 -1.94 3.93 -1.65
CA LEU A 40 -2.67 2.70 -1.35
C LEU A 40 -1.70 1.61 -0.91
N MET A 41 -1.91 1.06 0.30
CA MET A 41 -1.29 -0.18 0.75
C MET A 41 -2.34 -1.02 1.45
N ILE A 42 -2.68 -2.16 0.89
CA ILE A 42 -3.73 -3.07 1.38
C ILE A 42 -3.41 -4.51 0.97
N GLY A 43 -3.87 -5.49 1.73
CA GLY A 43 -3.70 -6.90 1.40
C GLY A 43 -3.15 -7.75 2.55
N THR A 44 -2.47 -7.16 3.54
CA THR A 44 -1.94 -7.92 4.69
C THR A 44 -3.02 -8.69 5.44
N ASN A 45 -4.21 -8.09 5.62
CA ASN A 45 -5.32 -8.74 6.31
C ASN A 45 -6.05 -9.76 5.43
N ASN A 46 -6.03 -9.63 4.12
CA ASN A 46 -6.50 -10.66 3.20
C ASN A 46 -5.74 -11.98 3.44
N ILE A 47 -4.41 -11.89 3.49
CA ILE A 47 -3.51 -13.04 3.70
C ILE A 47 -3.63 -13.57 5.14
N CYS A 48 -3.53 -12.70 6.14
CA CYS A 48 -3.31 -13.15 7.52
C CYS A 48 -4.58 -13.47 8.30
N TRP A 49 -5.72 -12.91 7.90
CA TRP A 49 -7.00 -13.06 8.58
C TRP A 49 -8.12 -13.54 7.65
N GLY A 50 -7.97 -13.32 6.33
CA GLY A 50 -8.98 -13.62 5.33
C GLY A 50 -8.86 -15.00 4.71
N SER A 51 -7.71 -15.63 4.84
CA SER A 51 -7.39 -16.87 4.13
C SER A 51 -7.51 -16.74 2.60
N ASP A 52 -7.38 -15.53 2.07
CA ASP A 52 -7.36 -15.31 0.62
C ASP A 52 -6.04 -15.80 0.04
N GLN A 53 -6.09 -16.34 -1.17
CA GLN A 53 -4.87 -16.65 -1.90
C GLN A 53 -4.15 -15.35 -2.31
N PRO A 54 -2.82 -15.34 -2.45
CA PRO A 54 -2.06 -14.16 -2.88
C PRO A 54 -2.57 -13.52 -4.17
N THR A 55 -3.01 -14.33 -5.14
CA THR A 55 -3.62 -13.87 -6.39
C THR A 55 -4.92 -13.11 -6.14
N GLN A 56 -5.80 -13.63 -5.28
CA GLN A 56 -7.09 -12.99 -4.96
C GLN A 56 -6.88 -11.64 -4.27
N ALA A 57 -5.92 -11.57 -3.35
CA ALA A 57 -5.56 -10.31 -2.70
C ALA A 57 -4.97 -9.30 -3.71
N ALA A 58 -4.13 -9.74 -4.64
CA ALA A 58 -3.55 -8.90 -5.69
C ALA A 58 -4.63 -8.40 -6.68
N ASP A 59 -5.57 -9.25 -7.08
CA ASP A 59 -6.73 -8.86 -7.89
C ASP A 59 -7.59 -7.80 -7.18
N GLY A 60 -7.76 -7.94 -5.87
CA GLY A 60 -8.43 -6.95 -5.04
C GLY A 60 -7.72 -5.60 -5.02
N VAL A 61 -6.38 -5.59 -4.94
CA VAL A 61 -5.58 -4.35 -5.04
C VAL A 61 -5.75 -3.71 -6.42
N GLN A 62 -5.71 -4.51 -7.50
CA GLN A 62 -5.95 -4.03 -8.86
C GLN A 62 -7.35 -3.41 -8.99
N ALA A 63 -8.38 -4.06 -8.46
CA ALA A 63 -9.75 -3.57 -8.51
C ALA A 63 -9.89 -2.22 -7.79
N ILE A 64 -9.22 -2.03 -6.64
CA ILE A 64 -9.20 -0.75 -5.93
C ILE A 64 -8.52 0.32 -6.78
N ALA A 65 -7.35 0.03 -7.38
CA ALA A 65 -6.64 0.97 -8.22
C ALA A 65 -7.47 1.40 -9.43
N LYS A 66 -8.15 0.46 -10.11
CA LYS A 66 -9.10 0.75 -11.19
C LYS A 66 -10.24 1.63 -10.72
N LYS A 67 -10.84 1.30 -9.58
CA LYS A 67 -11.95 2.07 -9.01
C LYS A 67 -11.56 3.50 -8.67
N LEU A 68 -10.38 3.71 -8.09
CA LEU A 68 -9.85 5.03 -7.81
C LEU A 68 -9.59 5.83 -9.09
N ASN A 69 -9.04 5.19 -10.13
CA ASN A 69 -8.81 5.82 -11.43
C ASN A 69 -10.12 6.19 -12.14
N GLU A 70 -11.16 5.34 -12.04
CA GLU A 70 -12.51 5.66 -12.53
C GLU A 70 -13.14 6.86 -11.81
N MET A 71 -12.99 6.93 -10.48
CA MET A 71 -13.54 8.02 -9.68
C MET A 71 -12.83 9.36 -9.93
N TYR A 72 -11.52 9.31 -10.13
CA TYR A 72 -10.65 10.49 -10.29
C TYR A 72 -9.60 10.24 -11.37
N PRO A 73 -9.96 10.37 -12.68
CA PRO A 73 -9.08 10.00 -13.79
C PRO A 73 -7.75 10.77 -13.86
N GLU A 74 -7.70 11.96 -13.24
CA GLU A 74 -6.51 12.79 -13.19
C GLU A 74 -5.65 12.58 -11.93
N MET A 75 -6.11 11.76 -10.99
CA MET A 75 -5.39 11.49 -9.74
C MET A 75 -4.23 10.52 -9.97
N GLU A 76 -3.06 10.86 -9.44
CA GLU A 76 -1.93 9.94 -9.39
C GLU A 76 -2.14 8.93 -8.26
N ILE A 77 -1.95 7.64 -8.53
CA ILE A 77 -2.16 6.57 -7.56
C ILE A 77 -0.84 5.86 -7.31
N LEU A 78 -0.30 5.99 -6.11
CA LEU A 78 0.88 5.26 -5.66
C LEU A 78 0.45 4.00 -4.91
N VAL A 79 0.58 2.85 -5.54
CA VAL A 79 0.32 1.56 -4.92
C VAL A 79 1.62 1.03 -4.32
N LEU A 80 1.62 0.78 -3.02
CA LEU A 80 2.76 0.21 -2.32
C LEU A 80 2.64 -1.31 -2.22
N GLY A 81 3.76 -1.99 -2.35
CA GLY A 81 3.87 -3.38 -1.95
C GLY A 81 3.49 -3.55 -0.49
N VAL A 82 2.81 -4.64 -0.18
CA VAL A 82 2.46 -4.99 1.21
C VAL A 82 3.75 -5.23 2.00
N PHE A 83 3.87 -4.60 3.15
CA PHE A 83 5.06 -4.71 3.99
C PHE A 83 5.31 -6.14 4.45
N PRO A 84 6.59 -6.51 4.64
CA PRO A 84 6.93 -7.82 5.17
C PRO A 84 6.30 -8.02 6.54
N ARG A 85 5.83 -9.22 6.78
CA ARG A 85 5.22 -9.62 8.05
C ARG A 85 5.93 -10.86 8.60
N ARG A 86 5.92 -11.04 9.92
CA ARG A 86 6.64 -12.10 10.62
C ARG A 86 8.16 -11.93 10.56
N ARG A 87 8.87 -12.52 11.52
CA ARG A 87 10.33 -12.33 11.68
C ARG A 87 11.11 -12.96 10.54
N ASN A 88 10.82 -14.22 10.24
CA ASN A 88 11.61 -15.05 9.35
C ASN A 88 11.03 -15.12 7.93
N LEU A 89 11.94 -15.27 6.97
CA LEU A 89 11.60 -15.37 5.54
C LEU A 89 10.75 -16.61 5.19
N ASP A 90 10.97 -17.72 5.90
CA ASP A 90 10.29 -18.99 5.64
C ASP A 90 8.90 -19.11 6.25
N HIS A 91 8.45 -18.14 7.02
CA HIS A 91 7.08 -18.15 7.54
C HIS A 91 6.06 -18.09 6.37
N PRO A 92 5.00 -18.92 6.37
CA PRO A 92 4.01 -18.96 5.28
C PRO A 92 3.47 -17.59 4.88
N HIS A 93 2.97 -16.81 5.83
CA HIS A 93 2.46 -15.46 5.52
C HIS A 93 3.51 -14.52 4.90
N ARG A 94 4.81 -14.70 5.19
CA ARG A 94 5.87 -13.93 4.55
C ARG A 94 5.98 -14.30 3.07
N LYS A 95 5.96 -15.59 2.76
CA LYS A 95 6.02 -16.10 1.38
C LYS A 95 4.81 -15.66 0.59
N GLU A 96 3.61 -15.76 1.17
CA GLU A 96 2.36 -15.31 0.55
C GLU A 96 2.35 -13.80 0.26
N ILE A 97 2.91 -12.97 1.15
CA ILE A 97 3.05 -11.51 0.89
C ILE A 97 4.04 -11.24 -0.24
N ILE A 98 5.17 -11.96 -0.28
CA ILE A 98 6.13 -11.85 -1.38
C ILE A 98 5.47 -12.24 -2.70
N GLU A 99 4.71 -13.32 -2.70
CA GLU A 99 3.97 -13.80 -3.86
C GLU A 99 2.92 -12.76 -4.31
N LEU A 100 2.11 -12.23 -3.39
CA LEU A 100 1.15 -11.15 -3.67
C LEU A 100 1.86 -9.97 -4.36
N ASN A 101 2.94 -9.48 -3.77
CA ASN A 101 3.69 -8.34 -4.30
C ASN A 101 4.28 -8.62 -5.69
N SER A 102 4.60 -9.88 -6.00
CA SER A 102 5.14 -10.27 -7.32
C SER A 102 4.12 -10.12 -8.45
N TYR A 103 2.82 -10.18 -8.18
CA TYR A 103 1.77 -10.00 -9.17
C TYR A 103 1.48 -8.53 -9.47
N LEU A 104 1.65 -7.64 -8.48
CA LEU A 104 1.20 -6.24 -8.58
C LEU A 104 1.81 -5.46 -9.75
N PRO A 105 3.13 -5.54 -10.07
CA PRO A 105 3.68 -4.80 -11.19
C PRO A 105 3.00 -5.12 -12.53
N LYS A 106 2.68 -6.39 -12.75
CA LYS A 106 2.01 -6.84 -13.98
C LYS A 106 0.55 -6.42 -14.02
N LEU A 107 -0.16 -6.54 -12.90
CA LEU A 107 -1.59 -6.23 -12.82
C LEU A 107 -1.87 -4.73 -12.91
N LEU A 108 -0.93 -3.89 -12.50
CA LEU A 108 -1.11 -2.44 -12.40
C LEU A 108 -0.59 -1.66 -13.61
N LYS A 109 0.28 -2.25 -14.44
CA LYS A 109 1.04 -1.55 -15.50
C LYS A 109 0.19 -0.83 -16.54
N ASP A 110 -1.02 -1.34 -16.81
CA ASP A 110 -1.91 -0.83 -17.85
C ASP A 110 -3.03 0.08 -17.30
N ILE A 111 -3.00 0.39 -15.99
CA ILE A 111 -3.95 1.32 -15.37
C ILE A 111 -3.34 2.73 -15.43
N PRO A 112 -4.04 3.69 -16.07
CA PRO A 112 -3.50 5.06 -16.17
C PRO A 112 -3.22 5.70 -14.80
N ASN A 113 -2.16 6.50 -14.73
CA ASN A 113 -1.78 7.25 -13.52
C ASN A 113 -1.51 6.37 -12.29
N VAL A 114 -1.22 5.08 -12.47
CA VAL A 114 -0.85 4.17 -11.39
C VAL A 114 0.65 3.89 -11.41
N THR A 115 1.30 4.12 -10.28
CA THR A 115 2.70 3.79 -10.04
C THR A 115 2.78 2.73 -8.93
N TYR A 116 3.52 1.65 -9.17
CA TYR A 116 3.83 0.66 -8.14
C TYR A 116 5.20 0.93 -7.51
N MET A 117 5.31 0.78 -6.19
CA MET A 117 6.56 0.93 -5.46
C MET A 117 6.61 -0.08 -4.31
N ASP A 118 7.64 -0.92 -4.26
CA ASP A 118 7.89 -1.81 -3.13
C ASP A 118 9.04 -1.28 -2.27
N ILE A 119 8.71 -0.89 -1.05
CA ILE A 119 9.68 -0.47 -0.03
C ILE A 119 9.87 -1.52 1.06
N GLY A 120 9.20 -2.65 0.96
CA GLY A 120 9.29 -3.75 1.92
C GLY A 120 10.72 -4.19 2.24
N PRO A 121 11.63 -4.29 1.25
CA PRO A 121 13.03 -4.63 1.50
C PRO A 121 13.75 -3.69 2.47
N LYS A 122 13.35 -2.41 2.56
CA LYS A 122 13.95 -1.43 3.49
C LYS A 122 13.70 -1.75 4.98
N PHE A 123 12.75 -2.63 5.27
CA PHE A 123 12.41 -3.07 6.63
C PHE A 123 13.20 -4.30 7.07
N LEU A 124 13.95 -4.90 6.16
CA LEU A 124 14.63 -6.18 6.37
C LEU A 124 16.15 -5.99 6.46
N ASP A 125 16.79 -6.86 7.20
CA ASP A 125 18.26 -7.00 7.16
C ASP A 125 18.72 -7.80 5.92
N ASP A 126 20.02 -7.94 5.75
CA ASP A 126 20.64 -8.65 4.61
C ASP A 126 20.25 -10.14 4.53
N LYS A 127 19.71 -10.70 5.62
CA LYS A 127 19.24 -12.09 5.69
C LYS A 127 17.72 -12.20 5.51
N GLY A 128 17.03 -11.07 5.26
CA GLY A 128 15.57 -11.01 5.13
C GLY A 128 14.83 -11.10 6.46
N PHE A 129 15.51 -10.87 7.60
CA PHE A 129 14.90 -10.87 8.91
C PHE A 129 14.26 -9.52 9.21
N LEU A 130 13.05 -9.53 9.79
CA LEU A 130 12.32 -8.36 10.24
C LEU A 130 12.55 -8.14 11.74
N SER A 131 13.32 -7.12 12.10
CA SER A 131 13.66 -6.83 13.50
C SER A 131 12.49 -6.22 14.29
N GLU A 132 12.55 -6.31 15.62
CA GLU A 132 11.61 -5.61 16.52
C GLU A 132 11.72 -4.10 16.41
N GLU A 133 12.92 -3.61 16.15
CA GLU A 133 13.16 -2.19 15.94
C GLU A 133 12.34 -1.61 14.78
N MET A 134 12.10 -2.42 13.74
CA MET A 134 11.31 -2.01 12.57
C MET A 134 9.82 -2.23 12.77
N MET A 135 9.44 -3.40 13.28
CA MET A 135 8.04 -3.78 13.54
C MET A 135 7.94 -4.59 14.84
N PRO A 136 7.63 -3.96 15.98
CA PRO A 136 7.62 -4.62 17.29
C PRO A 136 6.71 -5.86 17.35
N ASP A 137 5.53 -5.77 16.77
CA ASP A 137 4.52 -6.84 16.72
C ASP A 137 4.53 -7.65 15.43
N THR A 138 5.57 -7.49 14.62
CA THR A 138 5.72 -8.15 13.30
C THR A 138 4.72 -7.69 12.23
N THR A 139 4.00 -6.61 12.45
CA THR A 139 2.91 -6.16 11.57
C THR A 139 2.90 -4.65 11.37
N HIS A 140 3.01 -3.91 12.48
CA HIS A 140 2.89 -2.46 12.45
C HIS A 140 4.29 -1.82 12.58
N PRO A 141 4.62 -0.87 11.70
CA PRO A 141 5.88 -0.15 11.79
C PRO A 141 6.03 0.58 13.14
N SER A 142 7.24 0.53 13.68
CA SER A 142 7.66 1.41 14.78
C SER A 142 7.79 2.86 14.29
N GLU A 143 8.17 3.78 15.17
CA GLU A 143 8.53 5.14 14.77
C GLU A 143 9.62 5.15 13.68
N LYS A 144 10.67 4.33 13.86
CA LYS A 144 11.73 4.16 12.86
C LYS A 144 11.19 3.58 11.55
N GLY A 145 10.31 2.59 11.61
CA GLY A 145 9.65 2.04 10.44
C GLY A 145 8.78 3.07 9.71
N HIS A 146 8.05 3.90 10.44
CA HIS A 146 7.28 5.00 9.85
C HIS A 146 8.18 6.06 9.21
N GLN A 147 9.35 6.36 9.81
CA GLN A 147 10.30 7.30 9.21
C GLN A 147 10.83 6.76 7.87
N ILE A 148 11.23 5.49 7.79
CA ILE A 148 11.65 4.83 6.55
C ILE A 148 10.54 4.88 5.50
N TRP A 149 9.31 4.66 5.91
CA TRP A 149 8.14 4.76 5.02
C TRP A 149 7.96 6.17 4.48
N ALA A 150 7.98 7.17 5.37
CA ALA A 150 7.83 8.57 4.99
C ALA A 150 8.95 9.04 4.05
N ASP A 151 10.21 8.71 4.36
CA ASP A 151 11.39 9.08 3.56
C ASP A 151 11.34 8.50 2.14
N ALA A 152 10.72 7.34 1.98
CA ALA A 152 10.57 6.71 0.67
C ALA A 152 9.36 7.24 -0.12
N VAL A 153 8.23 7.44 0.54
CA VAL A 153 6.94 7.69 -0.12
C VAL A 153 6.68 9.17 -0.36
N VAL A 154 7.06 10.05 0.58
CA VAL A 154 6.78 11.49 0.45
C VAL A 154 7.45 12.13 -0.77
N PRO A 155 8.75 11.88 -1.05
CA PRO A 155 9.37 12.39 -2.28
C PRO A 155 8.67 11.88 -3.54
N LYS A 156 8.27 10.61 -3.55
CA LYS A 156 7.57 10.02 -4.70
C LYS A 156 6.19 10.62 -4.92
N LEU A 157 5.42 10.86 -3.86
CA LEU A 157 4.13 11.55 -3.97
C LEU A 157 4.30 13.00 -4.47
N LYS A 158 5.31 13.73 -3.97
CA LYS A 158 5.62 15.08 -4.46
C LYS A 158 5.98 15.08 -5.96
N GLU A 159 6.81 14.12 -6.39
CA GLU A 159 7.14 13.93 -7.83
C GLU A 159 5.88 13.70 -8.67
N LEU A 160 5.01 12.77 -8.24
CA LEU A 160 3.79 12.43 -8.96
C LEU A 160 2.84 13.64 -9.05
N MET A 161 2.63 14.36 -7.96
CA MET A 161 1.79 15.56 -7.92
C MET A 161 2.36 16.75 -8.71
N GLY A 162 3.66 16.78 -8.96
CA GLY A 162 4.34 17.84 -9.73
C GLY A 162 4.35 17.60 -11.24
N LYS A 163 3.85 16.45 -11.72
CA LYS A 163 3.81 16.12 -13.16
C LYS A 163 2.69 16.84 -13.93
N LYS A 164 1.81 17.56 -13.22
CA LYS A 164 0.63 18.24 -13.79
C LYS A 164 0.63 19.72 -13.47
#